data_19149065e62c933b937fbf9388a3b203
#
_entry.id   19149065e62c933b937fbf9388a3b203
#
_cell.length_a   1.000
_cell.length_b   1.000
_cell.length_c   1.000
_cell.angle_alpha   90.00
_cell.angle_beta   90.00
_cell.angle_gamma   90.00
#
_symmetry.space_group_name_H-M   'P 1'
#
loop_
_entity.id
_entity.type
_entity.pdbx_description
1 polymer ?
#
loop_
_entity_poly.entity_id
_entity_poly.type
_entity_poly.pdbx_seq_one_letter_code
_entity_poly.pdbx_strand_id
1 'polypeptide(L)'
;MADIVLINPKFEISFWGLEHALPFMGKRASLPVAALPLLAALTPPPHRVTLVDENVEAIDFERCARADIVGVTGMVVQRRRMREILAELKNRGVFTAVGGPWVSVKEDYFGALADTVFVGEAEETWPRFLRDWQQGAPLRRYEQAEKTDMSRVPAPRLDLLSMRRYAFGSVQFSRGCPFQCEFCDIIVMLGRRPRLKSAAQILRELENLRRERMTTVFIVDDNLIGNKKAIKEILREVIAWQEREGYPLLFVTEASIDLADDAELMSLMVEANIVAVFVGIESPNEASLRETKKLQNLREGGSAVEKVHRIQAAGMEVWAGMILGFDNDDTGVFEAHRRFLAEARISTAMVGMLSAIPKTPLYERLAAAGRLDLEEDPAHGTNAIPLQMSREALSRGYVGLMETLYAPAAYFDRLDDLYLAGAIDVDRAWRQYGRRHPWRARLRRLRLWLETAGLMTRLTLSVPDAALRREYRRRMRALLRERRDPFIARIYAIKSAMHYHALTLARRLAAPDRPLINTY
;
A
#
# COMPACT_ATOMS: atom_id res chain seq x y z
N MET A 1 7.59 26.00 -24.33
CA MET A 1 7.45 24.53 -24.37
C MET A 1 8.55 23.98 -23.47
N ALA A 2 8.24 23.08 -22.53
CA ALA A 2 9.21 22.46 -21.68
C ALA A 2 9.21 20.94 -21.89
N ASP A 3 10.40 20.31 -21.83
CA ASP A 3 10.57 18.86 -21.68
C ASP A 3 10.72 18.56 -20.19
N ILE A 4 9.83 17.73 -19.65
CA ILE A 4 9.67 17.50 -18.22
C ILE A 4 9.89 16.01 -17.95
N VAL A 5 10.78 15.69 -17.01
CA VAL A 5 10.95 14.32 -16.50
C VAL A 5 10.46 14.26 -15.06
N LEU A 6 9.55 13.32 -14.76
CA LEU A 6 9.03 13.09 -13.41
C LEU A 6 9.51 11.73 -12.92
N ILE A 7 10.17 11.71 -11.76
CA ILE A 7 10.86 10.54 -11.22
C ILE A 7 10.19 10.06 -9.93
N ASN A 8 9.87 8.77 -9.87
CA ASN A 8 9.63 8.04 -8.64
C ASN A 8 10.91 7.27 -8.27
N PRO A 9 11.63 7.64 -7.20
CA PRO A 9 12.82 6.95 -6.77
C PRO A 9 12.54 5.51 -6.34
N LYS A 10 13.58 4.68 -6.37
CA LYS A 10 13.51 3.31 -5.88
C LYS A 10 13.19 3.27 -4.39
N PHE A 11 12.26 2.38 -4.02
CA PHE A 11 11.98 2.08 -2.62
C PHE A 11 13.10 1.25 -1.99
N GLU A 12 13.35 1.47 -0.72
CA GLU A 12 14.05 0.48 0.09
C GLU A 12 13.20 -0.80 0.22
N ILE A 13 13.86 -1.94 0.41
CA ILE A 13 13.14 -3.22 0.55
C ILE A 13 12.25 -3.14 1.79
N SER A 14 10.96 -3.32 1.57
CA SER A 14 9.93 -3.16 2.58
C SER A 14 8.86 -4.25 2.48
N PHE A 15 7.98 -4.33 3.47
CA PHE A 15 6.87 -5.26 3.45
C PHE A 15 5.97 -5.07 2.19
N TRP A 16 5.68 -3.81 1.83
CA TRP A 16 4.83 -3.46 0.69
C TRP A 16 5.50 -3.55 -0.67
N GLY A 17 6.83 -3.49 -0.69
CA GLY A 17 7.59 -3.52 -1.94
C GLY A 17 7.50 -4.88 -2.63
N LEU A 18 7.32 -5.98 -1.87
CA LEU A 18 7.21 -7.36 -2.36
C LEU A 18 8.40 -7.78 -3.25
N GLU A 19 9.58 -7.15 -3.10
CA GLU A 19 10.72 -7.27 -4.02
C GLU A 19 11.17 -8.73 -4.22
N HIS A 20 11.07 -9.57 -3.18
CA HIS A 20 11.41 -10.98 -3.27
C HIS A 20 10.26 -11.86 -3.79
N ALA A 21 9.01 -11.35 -3.85
CA ALA A 21 7.85 -12.06 -4.39
C ALA A 21 7.62 -11.76 -5.88
N LEU A 22 7.80 -10.51 -6.27
CA LEU A 22 7.50 -9.99 -7.62
C LEU A 22 8.16 -10.76 -8.77
N PRO A 23 9.45 -11.19 -8.67
CA PRO A 23 10.09 -11.95 -9.74
C PRO A 23 9.38 -13.27 -10.07
N PHE A 24 8.80 -13.95 -9.07
CA PHE A 24 8.03 -15.17 -9.31
C PHE A 24 6.75 -14.89 -10.11
N MET A 25 6.17 -13.71 -9.98
CA MET A 25 5.00 -13.25 -10.72
C MET A 25 5.35 -12.61 -12.07
N GLY A 26 6.65 -12.47 -12.40
CA GLY A 26 7.12 -11.77 -13.59
C GLY A 26 6.90 -10.25 -13.51
N LYS A 27 6.93 -9.69 -12.31
CA LYS A 27 6.71 -8.27 -12.02
C LYS A 27 7.97 -7.62 -11.46
N ARG A 28 8.04 -6.29 -11.51
CA ARG A 28 9.18 -5.50 -11.00
C ARG A 28 8.80 -4.59 -9.84
N ALA A 29 7.57 -4.05 -9.85
CA ALA A 29 7.04 -3.21 -8.79
C ALA A 29 5.64 -3.67 -8.36
N SER A 30 5.25 -3.36 -7.13
CA SER A 30 3.93 -3.70 -6.59
C SER A 30 2.84 -2.87 -7.27
N LEU A 31 2.89 -1.55 -7.19
CA LEU A 31 1.91 -0.63 -7.78
C LEU A 31 2.58 0.66 -8.29
N PRO A 32 2.01 1.33 -9.29
CA PRO A 32 2.50 2.62 -9.75
C PRO A 32 2.15 3.72 -8.75
N VAL A 33 3.06 4.69 -8.58
CA VAL A 33 2.77 5.91 -7.81
C VAL A 33 1.79 6.79 -8.58
N ALA A 34 0.61 7.02 -8.02
CA ALA A 34 -0.48 7.72 -8.69
C ALA A 34 -0.18 9.20 -9.01
N ALA A 35 0.71 9.84 -8.23
CA ALA A 35 1.03 11.26 -8.38
C ALA A 35 1.65 11.59 -9.75
N LEU A 36 2.60 10.80 -10.26
CA LEU A 36 3.30 11.12 -11.50
C LEU A 36 2.37 11.09 -12.74
N PRO A 37 1.55 10.03 -12.95
CA PRO A 37 0.57 10.03 -14.03
C PRO A 37 -0.47 11.13 -13.91
N LEU A 38 -0.80 11.55 -12.68
CA LEU A 38 -1.72 12.65 -12.45
C LEU A 38 -1.10 13.99 -12.83
N LEU A 39 0.13 14.28 -12.42
CA LEU A 39 0.85 15.49 -12.84
C LEU A 39 1.01 15.55 -14.36
N ALA A 40 1.25 14.41 -15.01
CA ALA A 40 1.29 14.32 -16.46
C ALA A 40 -0.07 14.69 -17.09
N ALA A 41 -1.18 14.26 -16.48
CA ALA A 41 -2.53 14.64 -16.94
C ALA A 41 -2.87 16.12 -16.72
N LEU A 42 -2.26 16.74 -15.71
CA LEU A 42 -2.41 18.17 -15.40
C LEU A 42 -1.45 19.07 -16.18
N THR A 43 -0.51 18.49 -16.90
CA THR A 43 0.46 19.24 -17.72
C THR A 43 -0.15 19.61 -19.07
N PRO A 44 -0.37 20.93 -19.33
CA PRO A 44 -1.00 21.35 -20.57
C PRO A 44 -0.06 21.26 -21.79
N PRO A 45 -0.57 21.09 -23.01
CA PRO A 45 0.21 21.32 -24.21
C PRO A 45 0.76 22.75 -24.25
N PRO A 46 1.95 23.02 -24.82
CA PRO A 46 2.78 22.09 -25.60
C PRO A 46 3.88 21.39 -24.80
N HIS A 47 3.80 21.34 -23.48
CA HIS A 47 4.80 20.65 -22.66
C HIS A 47 4.79 19.14 -22.93
N ARG A 48 5.97 18.51 -22.80
CA ARG A 48 6.15 17.05 -22.91
C ARG A 48 6.51 16.49 -21.56
N VAL A 49 5.90 15.36 -21.18
CA VAL A 49 6.19 14.69 -19.90
C VAL A 49 6.67 13.28 -20.14
N THR A 50 7.77 12.93 -19.50
CA THR A 50 8.27 11.57 -19.38
C THR A 50 8.17 11.14 -17.92
N LEU A 51 7.63 9.96 -17.67
CA LEU A 51 7.57 9.35 -16.35
C LEU A 51 8.66 8.30 -16.23
N VAL A 52 9.42 8.34 -15.13
CA VAL A 52 10.45 7.37 -14.79
C VAL A 52 10.14 6.79 -13.42
N ASP A 53 9.90 5.51 -13.34
CA ASP A 53 9.79 4.78 -12.07
C ASP A 53 11.04 3.92 -11.89
N GLU A 54 11.93 4.32 -10.98
CA GLU A 54 13.20 3.61 -10.72
C GLU A 54 12.99 2.19 -10.16
N ASN A 55 11.80 1.85 -9.68
CA ASN A 55 11.45 0.49 -9.29
C ASN A 55 11.26 -0.43 -10.51
N VAL A 56 11.03 0.14 -11.67
CA VAL A 56 10.72 -0.56 -12.93
C VAL A 56 11.87 -0.46 -13.93
N GLU A 57 12.53 0.71 -14.01
CA GLU A 57 13.61 0.98 -14.96
C GLU A 57 14.67 1.90 -14.35
N ALA A 58 15.89 1.88 -14.88
CA ALA A 58 16.96 2.77 -14.41
C ALA A 58 16.70 4.22 -14.85
N ILE A 59 17.14 5.17 -14.02
CA ILE A 59 17.13 6.60 -14.37
C ILE A 59 18.22 6.84 -15.43
N ASP A 60 17.84 7.42 -16.56
CA ASP A 60 18.77 7.94 -17.57
C ASP A 60 19.11 9.40 -17.21
N PHE A 61 20.20 9.61 -16.48
CA PHE A 61 20.67 10.93 -16.07
C PHE A 61 21.12 11.82 -17.25
N GLU A 62 21.56 11.24 -18.37
CA GLU A 62 21.89 12.00 -19.58
C GLU A 62 20.62 12.57 -20.24
N ARG A 63 19.55 11.82 -20.20
CA ARG A 63 18.23 12.34 -20.61
C ARG A 63 17.74 13.42 -19.65
N CYS A 64 17.85 13.19 -18.34
CA CYS A 64 17.48 14.19 -17.34
C CYS A 64 18.25 15.50 -17.51
N ALA A 65 19.54 15.44 -17.87
CA ALA A 65 20.38 16.61 -18.11
C ALA A 65 19.94 17.44 -19.33
N ARG A 66 19.18 16.85 -20.26
CA ARG A 66 18.62 17.56 -21.42
C ARG A 66 17.19 18.07 -21.20
N ALA A 67 16.58 17.70 -20.08
CA ALA A 67 15.24 18.17 -19.74
C ALA A 67 15.27 19.58 -19.17
N ASP A 68 14.23 20.35 -19.41
CA ASP A 68 14.07 21.68 -18.85
C ASP A 68 13.71 21.65 -17.36
N ILE A 69 12.96 20.62 -16.93
CA ILE A 69 12.50 20.43 -15.55
C ILE A 69 12.59 18.95 -15.19
N VAL A 70 13.19 18.64 -14.03
CA VAL A 70 13.10 17.31 -13.45
C VAL A 70 12.39 17.37 -12.09
N GLY A 71 11.24 16.68 -11.99
CA GLY A 71 10.47 16.55 -10.76
C GLY A 71 10.74 15.23 -10.06
N VAL A 72 10.94 15.25 -8.75
CA VAL A 72 11.16 14.06 -7.91
C VAL A 72 10.12 14.02 -6.81
N THR A 73 9.45 12.88 -6.64
CA THR A 73 8.47 12.68 -5.56
C THR A 73 8.81 11.46 -4.74
N GLY A 74 8.43 11.45 -3.46
CA GLY A 74 8.62 10.24 -2.65
C GLY A 74 8.09 10.34 -1.24
N MET A 75 8.06 9.17 -0.61
CA MET A 75 7.71 8.96 0.79
C MET A 75 8.96 9.02 1.69
N VAL A 76 8.77 8.97 3.00
CA VAL A 76 9.87 8.96 3.99
C VAL A 76 10.91 7.87 3.71
N VAL A 77 10.47 6.69 3.28
CA VAL A 77 11.34 5.55 2.93
C VAL A 77 12.19 5.76 1.68
N GLN A 78 11.88 6.77 0.86
CA GLN A 78 12.63 7.12 -0.35
C GLN A 78 13.54 8.34 -0.16
N ARG A 79 13.50 9.01 1.00
CA ARG A 79 14.15 10.31 1.23
C ARG A 79 15.65 10.34 0.91
N ARG A 80 16.37 9.26 1.24
CA ARG A 80 17.80 9.15 0.93
C ARG A 80 18.03 9.07 -0.57
N ARG A 81 17.27 8.21 -1.26
CA ARG A 81 17.38 8.06 -2.71
C ARG A 81 16.98 9.33 -3.44
N MET A 82 15.97 10.05 -2.96
CA MET A 82 15.64 11.38 -3.48
C MET A 82 16.82 12.34 -3.36
N ARG A 83 17.51 12.37 -2.20
CA ARG A 83 18.68 13.24 -1.98
C ARG A 83 19.82 12.92 -2.95
N GLU A 84 20.12 11.63 -3.18
CA GLU A 84 21.14 11.18 -4.13
C GLU A 84 20.81 11.63 -5.57
N ILE A 85 19.56 11.44 -6.00
CA ILE A 85 19.08 11.84 -7.33
C ILE A 85 19.19 13.36 -7.49
N LEU A 86 18.73 14.12 -6.50
CA LEU A 86 18.78 15.59 -6.55
C LEU A 86 20.22 16.11 -6.57
N ALA A 87 21.14 15.51 -5.82
CA ALA A 87 22.54 15.88 -5.84
C ALA A 87 23.16 15.64 -7.23
N GLU A 88 22.88 14.50 -7.85
CA GLU A 88 23.34 14.19 -9.21
C GLU A 88 22.77 15.17 -10.25
N LEU A 89 21.48 15.49 -10.17
CA LEU A 89 20.83 16.46 -11.06
C LEU A 89 21.40 17.87 -10.87
N LYS A 90 21.67 18.28 -9.63
CA LYS A 90 22.26 19.57 -9.31
C LYS A 90 23.68 19.71 -9.89
N ASN A 91 24.50 18.66 -9.79
CA ASN A 91 25.83 18.61 -10.39
C ASN A 91 25.81 18.75 -11.92
N ARG A 92 24.68 18.41 -12.55
CA ARG A 92 24.46 18.54 -14.01
C ARG A 92 23.78 19.86 -14.39
N GLY A 93 23.50 20.74 -13.43
CA GLY A 93 22.87 22.04 -13.67
C GLY A 93 21.39 21.97 -14.07
N VAL A 94 20.70 20.89 -13.72
CA VAL A 94 19.29 20.67 -14.06
C VAL A 94 18.40 21.41 -13.08
N PHE A 95 17.34 22.08 -13.58
CA PHE A 95 16.31 22.66 -12.73
C PHE A 95 15.46 21.57 -12.08
N THR A 96 15.38 21.56 -10.74
CA THR A 96 14.77 20.49 -9.97
C THR A 96 13.55 20.94 -9.19
N ALA A 97 12.50 20.13 -9.22
CA ALA A 97 11.29 20.30 -8.42
C ALA A 97 11.07 19.08 -7.53
N VAL A 98 10.69 19.29 -6.27
CA VAL A 98 10.40 18.19 -5.33
C VAL A 98 9.01 18.30 -4.74
N GLY A 99 8.38 17.16 -4.49
CA GLY A 99 7.08 17.09 -3.85
C GLY A 99 6.83 15.72 -3.23
N GLY A 100 5.59 15.48 -2.85
CA GLY A 100 5.13 14.22 -2.29
C GLY A 100 5.02 14.21 -0.75
N PRO A 101 4.66 13.05 -0.17
CA PRO A 101 4.35 12.95 1.25
C PRO A 101 5.49 13.42 2.17
N TRP A 102 6.74 12.99 1.90
CA TRP A 102 7.87 13.40 2.73
C TRP A 102 8.10 14.92 2.72
N VAL A 103 8.09 15.52 1.55
CA VAL A 103 8.26 16.98 1.40
C VAL A 103 7.13 17.75 2.11
N SER A 104 5.92 17.24 2.07
CA SER A 104 4.76 17.89 2.70
C SER A 104 4.87 17.95 4.23
N VAL A 105 5.55 16.98 4.85
CA VAL A 105 5.77 16.98 6.31
C VAL A 105 7.12 17.59 6.73
N LYS A 106 8.13 17.59 5.83
CA LYS A 106 9.47 18.13 6.09
C LYS A 106 10.02 18.84 4.85
N GLU A 107 9.50 20.03 4.58
CA GLU A 107 9.74 20.79 3.34
C GLU A 107 11.17 21.33 3.17
N ASP A 108 11.91 21.50 4.25
CA ASP A 108 13.29 22.00 4.29
C ASP A 108 14.35 20.89 4.11
N TYR A 109 13.93 19.62 4.07
CA TYR A 109 14.83 18.47 4.10
C TYR A 109 15.87 18.45 2.97
N PHE A 110 15.51 18.90 1.78
CA PHE A 110 16.41 18.90 0.62
C PHE A 110 17.23 20.18 0.47
N GLY A 111 16.90 21.25 1.20
CA GLY A 111 17.64 22.50 1.21
C GLY A 111 17.90 23.06 -0.18
N ALA A 112 19.17 23.32 -0.51
CA ALA A 112 19.59 23.87 -1.80
C ALA A 112 19.61 22.86 -2.96
N LEU A 113 19.37 21.57 -2.70
CA LEU A 113 19.33 20.55 -3.73
C LEU A 113 18.09 20.64 -4.63
N ALA A 114 17.01 21.25 -4.16
CA ALA A 114 15.80 21.48 -4.95
C ALA A 114 15.63 22.96 -5.29
N ASP A 115 15.30 23.31 -6.52
CA ASP A 115 15.03 24.69 -6.94
C ASP A 115 13.60 25.10 -6.59
N THR A 116 12.66 24.16 -6.60
CA THR A 116 11.26 24.40 -6.23
C THR A 116 10.72 23.25 -5.36
N VAL A 117 9.92 23.61 -4.35
CA VAL A 117 9.30 22.68 -3.39
C VAL A 117 7.78 22.78 -3.48
N PHE A 118 7.11 21.61 -3.61
CA PHE A 118 5.65 21.48 -3.58
C PHE A 118 5.22 20.86 -2.25
N VAL A 119 4.43 21.61 -1.49
CA VAL A 119 3.91 21.19 -0.18
C VAL A 119 2.43 20.83 -0.32
N GLY A 120 2.05 19.64 0.11
CA GLY A 120 0.68 19.15 0.03
C GLY A 120 0.28 18.70 -1.38
N GLU A 121 -0.99 18.91 -1.72
CA GLU A 121 -1.56 18.53 -3.02
C GLU A 121 -1.07 19.49 -4.13
N ALA A 122 -0.92 18.97 -5.33
CA ALA A 122 -0.28 19.71 -6.42
C ALA A 122 -1.21 20.00 -7.61
N GLU A 123 -2.49 19.68 -7.53
CA GLU A 123 -3.42 19.79 -8.64
C GLU A 123 -3.60 21.23 -9.15
N GLU A 124 -3.54 22.22 -8.26
CA GLU A 124 -3.64 23.64 -8.63
C GLU A 124 -2.25 24.27 -8.78
N THR A 125 -1.30 23.85 -7.96
CA THR A 125 0.03 24.44 -7.91
C THR A 125 0.93 24.00 -9.06
N TRP A 126 0.80 22.78 -9.56
CA TRP A 126 1.58 22.29 -10.70
C TRP A 126 1.31 23.08 -11.99
N PRO A 127 0.05 23.30 -12.43
CA PRO A 127 -0.21 24.15 -13.59
C PRO A 127 0.20 25.61 -13.37
N ARG A 128 0.11 26.13 -12.13
CA ARG A 128 0.60 27.46 -11.78
C ARG A 128 2.12 27.55 -11.93
N PHE A 129 2.86 26.62 -11.36
CA PHE A 129 4.31 26.54 -11.49
C PHE A 129 4.76 26.52 -12.96
N LEU A 130 4.10 25.76 -13.83
CA LEU A 130 4.44 25.72 -15.24
C LEU A 130 4.25 27.08 -15.94
N ARG A 131 3.23 27.84 -15.57
CA ARG A 131 3.04 29.21 -16.06
C ARG A 131 4.14 30.15 -15.55
N ASP A 132 4.43 30.11 -14.25
CA ASP A 132 5.46 30.93 -13.62
C ASP A 132 6.85 30.61 -14.21
N TRP A 133 7.12 29.33 -14.44
CA TRP A 133 8.36 28.86 -15.08
C TRP A 133 8.49 29.39 -16.52
N GLN A 134 7.43 29.36 -17.31
CA GLN A 134 7.41 29.93 -18.67
C GLN A 134 7.68 31.44 -18.70
N GLN A 135 7.29 32.13 -17.64
CA GLN A 135 7.54 33.58 -17.46
C GLN A 135 8.93 33.86 -16.90
N GLY A 136 9.75 32.84 -16.63
CA GLY A 136 11.08 32.97 -16.04
C GLY A 136 11.09 33.33 -14.55
N ALA A 137 9.95 33.18 -13.86
CA ALA A 137 9.79 33.59 -12.46
C ALA A 137 9.18 32.47 -11.56
N PRO A 138 9.69 31.22 -11.60
CA PRO A 138 9.18 30.16 -10.75
C PRO A 138 9.45 30.48 -9.27
N LEU A 139 8.46 30.22 -8.41
CA LEU A 139 8.61 30.40 -6.96
C LEU A 139 9.44 29.25 -6.37
N ARG A 140 10.13 29.56 -5.28
CA ARG A 140 10.86 28.56 -4.47
C ARG A 140 9.93 27.54 -3.82
N ARG A 141 8.69 27.93 -3.50
CA ARG A 141 7.71 27.14 -2.75
C ARG A 141 6.32 27.31 -3.32
N TYR A 142 5.64 26.20 -3.54
CA TYR A 142 4.24 26.12 -3.95
C TYR A 142 3.45 25.32 -2.93
N GLU A 143 2.35 25.88 -2.47
CA GLU A 143 1.34 25.25 -1.64
C GLU A 143 -0.02 25.79 -2.04
N GLN A 144 -1.01 24.94 -2.18
CA GLN A 144 -2.38 25.42 -2.43
C GLN A 144 -3.09 25.69 -1.10
N ALA A 145 -3.90 26.76 -1.09
CA ALA A 145 -4.59 27.21 0.13
C ALA A 145 -5.67 26.22 0.57
N GLU A 146 -6.42 25.71 -0.41
CA GLU A 146 -7.53 24.81 -0.18
C GLU A 146 -7.20 23.38 -0.62
N LYS A 147 -7.83 22.40 0.01
CA LYS A 147 -7.68 21.00 -0.40
C LYS A 147 -8.37 20.78 -1.76
N THR A 148 -7.77 19.93 -2.60
CA THR A 148 -8.23 19.65 -3.97
C THR A 148 -9.69 19.21 -4.03
N ASP A 149 -10.47 19.81 -4.92
CA ASP A 149 -11.78 19.30 -5.31
C ASP A 149 -11.62 18.06 -6.21
N MET A 150 -11.82 16.88 -5.64
CA MET A 150 -11.63 15.60 -6.32
C MET A 150 -12.55 15.41 -7.54
N SER A 151 -13.68 16.13 -7.60
CA SER A 151 -14.59 16.06 -8.76
C SER A 151 -13.99 16.64 -10.05
N ARG A 152 -12.92 17.46 -9.93
CA ARG A 152 -12.22 18.10 -11.06
C ARG A 152 -10.92 17.40 -11.44
N VAL A 153 -10.48 16.39 -10.67
CA VAL A 153 -9.23 15.69 -10.92
C VAL A 153 -9.34 14.86 -12.20
N PRO A 154 -8.42 15.02 -13.16
CA PRO A 154 -8.42 14.24 -14.39
C PRO A 154 -8.01 12.79 -14.16
N ALA A 155 -8.33 11.91 -15.08
CA ALA A 155 -7.83 10.53 -15.05
C ALA A 155 -6.31 10.53 -15.26
N PRO A 156 -5.54 9.79 -14.43
CA PRO A 156 -4.09 9.70 -14.54
C PRO A 156 -3.65 9.11 -15.89
N ARG A 157 -2.53 9.58 -16.44
CA ARG A 157 -1.90 9.16 -17.70
C ARG A 157 -1.10 7.86 -17.50
N LEU A 158 -1.80 6.76 -17.15
CA LEU A 158 -1.18 5.45 -16.94
C LEU A 158 -0.54 4.88 -18.23
N ASP A 159 -0.98 5.35 -19.40
CA ASP A 159 -0.40 5.04 -20.69
C ASP A 159 1.07 5.46 -20.85
N LEU A 160 1.57 6.34 -20.00
CA LEU A 160 2.98 6.74 -19.94
C LEU A 160 3.85 5.79 -19.08
N LEU A 161 3.26 4.80 -18.44
CA LEU A 161 3.95 3.81 -17.63
C LEU A 161 3.91 2.42 -18.27
N SER A 162 4.93 1.60 -17.98
CA SER A 162 4.97 0.19 -18.40
C SER A 162 4.08 -0.68 -17.50
N MET A 163 2.74 -0.50 -17.57
CA MET A 163 1.76 -1.10 -16.64
C MET A 163 1.91 -2.62 -16.46
N ARG A 164 2.38 -3.35 -17.46
CA ARG A 164 2.62 -4.80 -17.36
C ARG A 164 3.70 -5.19 -16.35
N ARG A 165 4.54 -4.27 -15.93
CA ARG A 165 5.62 -4.50 -14.95
C ARG A 165 5.15 -4.38 -13.50
N TYR A 166 3.94 -3.85 -13.27
CA TYR A 166 3.34 -3.73 -11.94
C TYR A 166 2.43 -4.92 -11.62
N ALA A 167 2.41 -5.32 -10.33
CA ALA A 167 1.52 -6.38 -9.86
C ALA A 167 0.07 -5.89 -9.76
N PHE A 168 -0.11 -4.64 -9.34
CA PHE A 168 -1.40 -3.99 -9.20
C PHE A 168 -1.49 -2.75 -10.10
N GLY A 169 -2.67 -2.45 -10.61
CA GLY A 169 -3.05 -1.09 -11.00
C GLY A 169 -3.43 -0.29 -9.77
N SER A 170 -3.46 1.03 -9.88
CA SER A 170 -3.95 1.91 -8.80
C SER A 170 -5.11 2.77 -9.27
N VAL A 171 -6.12 2.94 -8.43
CA VAL A 171 -7.23 3.88 -8.59
C VAL A 171 -7.51 4.52 -7.23
N GLN A 172 -7.85 5.80 -7.22
CA GLN A 172 -8.20 6.51 -6.00
C GLN A 172 -9.63 7.06 -6.13
N PHE A 173 -10.50 6.69 -5.20
CA PHE A 173 -11.86 7.21 -5.10
C PHE A 173 -11.93 8.47 -4.24
N SER A 174 -11.26 8.44 -3.07
CA SER A 174 -11.33 9.52 -2.10
C SER A 174 -9.97 9.89 -1.52
N ARG A 175 -9.88 11.10 -0.96
CA ARG A 175 -8.77 11.58 -0.11
C ARG A 175 -9.30 12.13 1.18
N GLY A 176 -8.57 11.84 2.27
CA GLY A 176 -8.91 12.27 3.62
C GLY A 176 -9.67 11.21 4.40
N CYS A 177 -9.51 11.24 5.72
CA CYS A 177 -10.06 10.25 6.63
C CYS A 177 -10.80 10.95 7.79
N PRO A 178 -12.04 10.54 8.17
CA PRO A 178 -12.81 11.23 9.20
C PRO A 178 -12.28 11.02 10.61
N PHE A 179 -11.39 10.05 10.82
CA PHE A 179 -10.84 9.70 12.12
C PHE A 179 -9.71 10.64 12.57
N GLN A 180 -9.23 10.47 13.81
CA GLN A 180 -8.28 11.39 14.46
C GLN A 180 -7.08 10.65 15.07
N CYS A 181 -6.64 9.55 14.47
CA CYS A 181 -5.51 8.78 14.98
C CYS A 181 -4.27 9.68 15.08
N GLU A 182 -3.67 9.80 16.28
CA GLU A 182 -2.59 10.75 16.55
C GLU A 182 -1.31 10.50 15.74
N PHE A 183 -1.07 9.26 15.35
CA PHE A 183 0.13 8.86 14.59
C PHE A 183 -0.02 9.08 13.08
N CYS A 184 -1.23 9.35 12.57
CA CYS A 184 -1.54 9.33 11.15
C CYS A 184 -1.28 10.70 10.51
N ASP A 185 -0.47 10.73 9.45
CA ASP A 185 -0.16 11.92 8.67
C ASP A 185 -1.27 12.33 7.69
N ILE A 186 -2.19 11.41 7.36
CA ILE A 186 -3.30 11.67 6.43
C ILE A 186 -4.17 12.85 6.89
N ILE A 187 -4.46 12.94 8.19
CA ILE A 187 -5.27 14.03 8.74
C ILE A 187 -4.58 15.40 8.59
N VAL A 188 -3.24 15.40 8.57
CA VAL A 188 -2.42 16.60 8.37
C VAL A 188 -2.33 16.95 6.88
N MET A 189 -2.00 15.98 6.04
CA MET A 189 -1.77 16.20 4.61
C MET A 189 -3.07 16.38 3.83
N LEU A 190 -4.05 15.50 4.03
CA LEU A 190 -5.26 15.43 3.19
C LEU A 190 -6.54 15.88 3.92
N GLY A 191 -6.46 16.03 5.24
CA GLY A 191 -7.57 16.51 6.06
C GLY A 191 -8.56 15.43 6.48
N ARG A 192 -9.55 15.82 7.30
CA ARG A 192 -10.49 14.91 7.94
C ARG A 192 -11.81 14.74 7.20
N ARG A 193 -12.08 15.52 6.17
CA ARG A 193 -13.29 15.41 5.35
C ARG A 193 -12.97 14.61 4.08
N PRO A 194 -13.52 13.39 3.89
CA PRO A 194 -13.35 12.66 2.65
C PRO A 194 -13.87 13.46 1.45
N ARG A 195 -13.00 13.70 0.47
CA ARG A 195 -13.31 14.38 -0.79
C ARG A 195 -13.31 13.32 -1.89
N LEU A 196 -14.31 13.32 -2.74
CA LEU A 196 -14.72 12.17 -3.54
C LEU A 196 -14.63 12.47 -5.04
N LYS A 197 -14.23 11.46 -5.81
CA LYS A 197 -14.48 11.41 -7.26
C LYS A 197 -15.91 10.93 -7.54
N SER A 198 -16.43 11.31 -8.69
CA SER A 198 -17.70 10.80 -9.19
C SER A 198 -17.56 9.36 -9.74
N ALA A 199 -18.69 8.65 -9.85
CA ALA A 199 -18.73 7.32 -10.49
C ALA A 199 -18.16 7.34 -11.90
N ALA A 200 -18.49 8.37 -12.70
CA ALA A 200 -17.99 8.50 -14.07
C ALA A 200 -16.46 8.63 -14.14
N GLN A 201 -15.82 9.33 -13.18
CA GLN A 201 -14.35 9.40 -13.10
C GLN A 201 -13.77 8.02 -12.79
N ILE A 202 -14.31 7.33 -11.78
CA ILE A 202 -13.84 6.00 -11.37
C ILE A 202 -13.99 5.00 -12.52
N LEU A 203 -15.14 4.91 -13.15
CA LEU A 203 -15.37 3.98 -14.27
C LEU A 203 -14.43 4.26 -15.45
N ARG A 204 -14.10 5.52 -15.72
CA ARG A 204 -13.10 5.90 -16.74
C ARG A 204 -11.71 5.39 -16.38
N GLU A 205 -11.28 5.54 -15.11
CA GLU A 205 -9.98 5.07 -14.64
C GLU A 205 -9.91 3.53 -14.68
N LEU A 206 -10.98 2.83 -14.26
CA LEU A 206 -11.07 1.37 -14.36
C LEU A 206 -11.01 0.88 -15.82
N GLU A 207 -11.66 1.58 -16.73
CA GLU A 207 -11.58 1.27 -18.16
C GLU A 207 -10.17 1.48 -18.72
N ASN A 208 -9.46 2.52 -18.30
CA ASN A 208 -8.05 2.71 -18.66
C ASN A 208 -7.17 1.55 -18.16
N LEU A 209 -7.34 1.14 -16.89
CA LEU A 209 -6.62 -0.01 -16.34
C LEU A 209 -6.93 -1.32 -17.08
N ARG A 210 -8.20 -1.52 -17.47
CA ARG A 210 -8.62 -2.69 -18.28
C ARG A 210 -7.94 -2.69 -19.65
N ARG A 211 -7.85 -1.53 -20.32
CA ARG A 211 -7.13 -1.37 -21.61
C ARG A 211 -5.64 -1.68 -21.46
N GLU A 212 -5.03 -1.29 -20.37
CA GLU A 212 -3.65 -1.64 -20.01
C GLU A 212 -3.49 -3.12 -19.57
N ARG A 213 -4.56 -3.92 -19.65
CA ARG A 213 -4.61 -5.35 -19.32
C ARG A 213 -4.26 -5.65 -17.87
N MET A 214 -4.53 -4.72 -16.97
CA MET A 214 -4.49 -5.00 -15.55
C MET A 214 -5.60 -5.98 -15.17
N THR A 215 -5.33 -6.82 -14.19
CA THR A 215 -6.29 -7.82 -13.67
C THR A 215 -6.54 -7.66 -12.19
N THR A 216 -5.64 -6.98 -11.50
CA THR A 216 -5.74 -6.69 -10.07
C THR A 216 -5.48 -5.21 -9.85
N VAL A 217 -6.32 -4.56 -9.08
CA VAL A 217 -6.26 -3.13 -8.81
C VAL A 217 -6.30 -2.90 -7.31
N PHE A 218 -5.40 -2.05 -6.83
CA PHE A 218 -5.46 -1.52 -5.48
C PHE A 218 -6.23 -0.19 -5.51
N ILE A 219 -7.32 -0.10 -4.75
CA ILE A 219 -8.01 1.16 -4.51
C ILE A 219 -7.26 1.84 -3.38
N VAL A 220 -6.44 2.85 -3.72
CA VAL A 220 -5.45 3.49 -2.84
C VAL A 220 -6.05 4.64 -2.03
N ASP A 221 -7.21 4.41 -1.44
CA ASP A 221 -7.87 5.37 -0.56
C ASP A 221 -7.28 5.27 0.86
N ASP A 222 -7.16 6.39 1.56
CA ASP A 222 -6.74 6.42 2.97
C ASP A 222 -7.70 5.65 3.89
N ASN A 223 -8.95 5.58 3.49
CA ASN A 223 -10.02 4.75 4.07
C ASN A 223 -11.22 4.75 3.10
N LEU A 224 -11.37 3.69 2.32
CA LEU A 224 -12.43 3.56 1.31
C LEU A 224 -13.82 3.83 1.89
N ILE A 225 -14.07 3.43 3.12
CA ILE A 225 -15.36 3.53 3.78
C ILE A 225 -15.54 4.84 4.59
N GLY A 226 -14.62 5.79 4.44
CA GLY A 226 -14.70 7.08 5.13
C GLY A 226 -16.01 7.85 4.89
N ASN A 227 -16.67 7.60 3.75
CA ASN A 227 -18.05 8.02 3.46
C ASN A 227 -18.86 6.81 2.99
N LYS A 228 -19.47 6.06 3.95
CA LYS A 228 -20.18 4.81 3.68
C LYS A 228 -21.35 4.97 2.70
N LYS A 229 -22.06 6.11 2.71
CA LYS A 229 -23.16 6.36 1.78
C LYS A 229 -22.65 6.48 0.34
N ALA A 230 -21.67 7.33 0.11
CA ALA A 230 -21.15 7.58 -1.22
C ALA A 230 -20.47 6.35 -1.82
N ILE A 231 -19.70 5.59 -1.03
CA ILE A 231 -19.04 4.38 -1.58
C ILE A 231 -20.07 3.29 -1.95
N LYS A 232 -21.18 3.15 -1.25
CA LYS A 232 -22.25 2.23 -1.65
C LYS A 232 -22.83 2.58 -3.02
N GLU A 233 -23.01 3.85 -3.31
CA GLU A 233 -23.48 4.33 -4.63
C GLU A 233 -22.46 3.99 -5.72
N ILE A 234 -21.17 4.29 -5.49
CA ILE A 234 -20.09 3.96 -6.42
C ILE A 234 -19.98 2.44 -6.66
N LEU A 235 -20.06 1.64 -5.61
CA LEU A 235 -19.95 0.18 -5.75
C LEU A 235 -21.06 -0.40 -6.62
N ARG A 236 -22.28 0.12 -6.57
CA ARG A 236 -23.37 -0.30 -7.46
C ARG A 236 -23.04 -0.04 -8.93
N GLU A 237 -22.45 1.12 -9.24
CA GLU A 237 -22.01 1.45 -10.60
C GLU A 237 -20.83 0.56 -11.04
N VAL A 238 -19.88 0.29 -10.12
CA VAL A 238 -18.76 -0.63 -10.39
C VAL A 238 -19.26 -2.06 -10.64
N ILE A 239 -20.23 -2.54 -9.88
CA ILE A 239 -20.86 -3.86 -10.08
C ILE A 239 -21.49 -3.93 -11.46
N ALA A 240 -22.29 -2.93 -11.86
CA ALA A 240 -22.91 -2.88 -13.17
C ALA A 240 -21.86 -2.86 -14.30
N TRP A 241 -20.76 -2.14 -14.12
CA TRP A 241 -19.64 -2.15 -15.06
C TRP A 241 -18.93 -3.51 -15.12
N GLN A 242 -18.64 -4.12 -13.97
CA GLN A 242 -18.02 -5.45 -13.89
C GLN A 242 -18.87 -6.51 -14.61
N GLU A 243 -20.20 -6.51 -14.38
CA GLU A 243 -21.14 -7.40 -15.07
C GLU A 243 -21.07 -7.23 -16.59
N ARG A 244 -21.12 -6.00 -17.07
CA ARG A 244 -21.09 -5.69 -18.51
C ARG A 244 -19.78 -6.12 -19.17
N GLU A 245 -18.64 -5.86 -18.52
CA GLU A 245 -17.31 -6.16 -19.05
C GLU A 245 -16.84 -7.61 -18.75
N GLY A 246 -17.59 -8.36 -17.96
CA GLY A 246 -17.30 -9.77 -17.66
C GLY A 246 -16.34 -9.98 -16.51
N TYR A 247 -16.40 -9.13 -15.50
CA TYR A 247 -15.55 -9.17 -14.30
C TYR A 247 -14.05 -9.17 -14.62
N PRO A 248 -13.55 -8.15 -15.36
CA PRO A 248 -12.16 -8.11 -15.75
C PRO A 248 -11.19 -7.84 -14.61
N LEU A 249 -11.64 -7.13 -13.55
CA LEU A 249 -10.80 -6.67 -12.46
C LEU A 249 -11.15 -7.32 -11.12
N LEU A 250 -10.12 -7.55 -10.34
CA LEU A 250 -10.17 -7.95 -8.95
C LEU A 250 -9.62 -6.77 -8.13
N PHE A 251 -10.26 -6.44 -7.00
CA PHE A 251 -9.86 -5.31 -6.19
C PHE A 251 -9.33 -5.70 -4.82
N VAL A 252 -8.40 -4.89 -4.34
CA VAL A 252 -7.92 -4.84 -2.95
C VAL A 252 -8.01 -3.38 -2.50
N THR A 253 -8.26 -3.11 -1.23
CA THR A 253 -8.38 -1.74 -0.70
C THR A 253 -8.01 -1.65 0.77
N GLU A 254 -8.02 -0.42 1.29
CA GLU A 254 -7.89 -0.11 2.72
C GLU A 254 -9.24 0.29 3.33
N ALA A 255 -9.52 -0.21 4.51
CA ALA A 255 -10.75 0.12 5.24
C ALA A 255 -10.52 0.07 6.75
N SER A 256 -11.25 0.87 7.50
CA SER A 256 -11.30 0.74 8.96
C SER A 256 -12.13 -0.47 9.39
N ILE A 257 -11.86 -1.01 10.58
CA ILE A 257 -12.48 -2.26 11.09
C ILE A 257 -14.01 -2.16 11.27
N ASP A 258 -14.54 -0.95 11.38
CA ASP A 258 -15.99 -0.70 11.44
C ASP A 258 -16.73 -1.00 10.12
N LEU A 259 -16.01 -1.47 9.09
CA LEU A 259 -16.57 -2.18 7.94
C LEU A 259 -17.41 -3.39 8.39
N ALA A 260 -16.96 -4.12 9.40
CA ALA A 260 -17.63 -5.29 9.96
C ALA A 260 -19.05 -5.01 10.49
N ASP A 261 -19.38 -3.74 10.73
CA ASP A 261 -20.67 -3.31 11.27
C ASP A 261 -21.67 -2.89 10.18
N ASP A 262 -21.32 -3.05 8.88
CA ASP A 262 -22.17 -2.69 7.73
C ASP A 262 -22.26 -3.87 6.73
N ALA A 263 -23.23 -4.75 6.97
CA ALA A 263 -23.43 -5.96 6.17
C ALA A 263 -23.78 -5.65 4.70
N GLU A 264 -24.54 -4.58 4.42
CA GLU A 264 -24.85 -4.16 3.06
C GLU A 264 -23.58 -3.73 2.32
N LEU A 265 -22.72 -2.92 2.97
CA LEU A 265 -21.47 -2.47 2.38
C LEU A 265 -20.55 -3.64 2.10
N MET A 266 -20.39 -4.58 3.03
CA MET A 266 -19.60 -5.80 2.80
C MET A 266 -20.12 -6.62 1.60
N SER A 267 -21.47 -6.76 1.46
CA SER A 267 -22.06 -7.45 0.29
C SER A 267 -21.72 -6.75 -1.01
N LEU A 268 -21.90 -5.42 -1.09
CA LEU A 268 -21.55 -4.62 -2.27
C LEU A 268 -20.07 -4.69 -2.62
N MET A 269 -19.18 -4.67 -1.61
CA MET A 269 -17.74 -4.82 -1.84
C MET A 269 -17.41 -6.17 -2.48
N VAL A 270 -17.98 -7.26 -1.95
CA VAL A 270 -17.76 -8.61 -2.52
C VAL A 270 -18.37 -8.72 -3.92
N GLU A 271 -19.54 -8.16 -4.15
CA GLU A 271 -20.19 -8.16 -5.48
C GLU A 271 -19.40 -7.33 -6.50
N ALA A 272 -18.74 -6.25 -6.08
CA ALA A 272 -17.81 -5.49 -6.91
C ALA A 272 -16.50 -6.24 -7.20
N ASN A 273 -16.28 -7.42 -6.60
CA ASN A 273 -15.07 -8.24 -6.68
C ASN A 273 -13.89 -7.71 -5.85
N ILE A 274 -14.16 -7.06 -4.71
CA ILE A 274 -13.15 -6.77 -3.70
C ILE A 274 -12.91 -8.05 -2.89
N VAL A 275 -11.69 -8.56 -2.92
CA VAL A 275 -11.33 -9.88 -2.34
C VAL A 275 -10.47 -9.77 -1.09
N ALA A 276 -9.87 -8.60 -0.86
CA ALA A 276 -9.07 -8.35 0.34
C ALA A 276 -9.18 -6.90 0.78
N VAL A 277 -9.11 -6.69 2.07
CA VAL A 277 -9.08 -5.37 2.71
C VAL A 277 -7.90 -5.29 3.67
N PHE A 278 -7.10 -4.24 3.55
CA PHE A 278 -6.11 -3.89 4.56
C PHE A 278 -6.80 -3.10 5.67
N VAL A 279 -6.63 -3.54 6.90
CA VAL A 279 -7.27 -2.95 8.07
C VAL A 279 -6.22 -2.55 9.09
N GLY A 280 -6.19 -1.27 9.45
CA GLY A 280 -5.40 -0.79 10.57
C GLY A 280 -5.97 -1.29 11.89
N ILE A 281 -5.50 -2.45 12.36
CA ILE A 281 -5.82 -3.00 13.69
C ILE A 281 -5.01 -2.27 14.76
N GLU A 282 -3.77 -1.99 14.46
CA GLU A 282 -2.71 -1.34 15.22
C GLU A 282 -2.27 -2.13 16.46
N SER A 283 -3.16 -2.39 17.39
CA SER A 283 -2.84 -3.12 18.62
C SER A 283 -4.04 -3.93 19.13
N PRO A 284 -3.84 -5.12 19.73
CA PRO A 284 -4.85 -5.80 20.50
C PRO A 284 -5.08 -5.16 21.88
N ASN A 285 -4.23 -4.21 22.30
CA ASN A 285 -4.35 -3.49 23.56
C ASN A 285 -5.28 -2.27 23.41
N GLU A 286 -6.45 -2.32 24.04
CA GLU A 286 -7.42 -1.22 23.99
C GLU A 286 -6.88 0.09 24.59
N ALA A 287 -6.02 0.02 25.62
CA ALA A 287 -5.43 1.21 26.23
C ALA A 287 -4.55 1.97 25.20
N SER A 288 -3.75 1.25 24.42
CA SER A 288 -2.95 1.80 23.32
C SER A 288 -3.81 2.43 22.21
N LEU A 289 -4.96 1.82 21.90
CA LEU A 289 -5.91 2.38 20.93
C LEU A 289 -6.59 3.66 21.45
N ARG A 290 -6.94 3.71 22.76
CA ARG A 290 -7.53 4.92 23.39
C ARG A 290 -6.53 6.07 23.41
N GLU A 291 -5.31 5.79 23.84
CA GLU A 291 -4.19 6.73 23.90
C GLU A 291 -4.00 7.46 22.55
N THR A 292 -3.99 6.71 21.48
CA THR A 292 -3.73 7.23 20.12
C THR A 292 -4.98 7.64 19.36
N LYS A 293 -6.14 7.70 20.02
CA LYS A 293 -7.43 8.08 19.45
C LYS A 293 -7.89 7.21 18.27
N LYS A 294 -7.47 5.92 18.24
CA LYS A 294 -7.96 4.92 17.28
C LYS A 294 -9.36 4.41 17.69
N LEU A 295 -10.28 5.32 17.97
CA LEU A 295 -11.56 5.04 18.60
C LEU A 295 -12.52 4.19 17.75
N GLN A 296 -12.35 4.17 16.43
CA GLN A 296 -13.14 3.31 15.54
C GLN A 296 -12.91 1.82 15.80
N ASN A 297 -11.76 1.46 16.35
CA ASN A 297 -11.45 0.07 16.71
C ASN A 297 -12.11 -0.36 18.03
N LEU A 298 -12.54 0.60 18.84
CA LEU A 298 -13.16 0.40 20.16
C LEU A 298 -14.69 0.51 20.16
N ARG A 299 -15.30 0.73 18.97
CA ARG A 299 -16.75 0.81 18.85
C ARG A 299 -17.41 -0.51 19.22
N GLU A 300 -18.59 -0.42 19.82
CA GLU A 300 -19.44 -1.57 20.11
C GLU A 300 -19.66 -2.44 18.86
N GLY A 301 -20.05 -3.69 19.05
CA GLY A 301 -20.30 -4.63 17.96
C GLY A 301 -19.37 -5.86 17.96
N GLY A 302 -18.73 -6.16 19.08
CA GLY A 302 -17.87 -7.33 19.29
C GLY A 302 -16.38 -7.02 19.32
N SER A 303 -15.59 -8.00 19.69
CA SER A 303 -14.13 -7.93 19.73
C SER A 303 -13.52 -7.70 18.33
N ALA A 304 -12.27 -7.23 18.28
CA ALA A 304 -11.56 -7.06 17.01
C ALA A 304 -11.44 -8.40 16.23
N VAL A 305 -11.27 -9.53 16.93
CA VAL A 305 -11.24 -10.87 16.31
C VAL A 305 -12.59 -11.20 15.66
N GLU A 306 -13.71 -10.98 16.35
CA GLU A 306 -15.05 -11.22 15.81
C GLU A 306 -15.36 -10.32 14.61
N LYS A 307 -14.93 -9.07 14.64
CA LYS A 307 -15.05 -8.14 13.51
C LYS A 307 -14.26 -8.62 12.29
N VAL A 308 -13.03 -9.07 12.48
CA VAL A 308 -12.21 -9.68 11.41
C VAL A 308 -12.92 -10.92 10.85
N HIS A 309 -13.41 -11.80 11.70
CA HIS A 309 -14.13 -13.01 11.25
C HIS A 309 -15.38 -12.68 10.44
N ARG A 310 -16.13 -11.61 10.78
CA ARG A 310 -17.29 -11.15 9.99
C ARG A 310 -16.89 -10.70 8.59
N ILE A 311 -15.79 -9.94 8.46
CA ILE A 311 -15.28 -9.51 7.16
C ILE A 311 -14.82 -10.72 6.32
N GLN A 312 -14.14 -11.69 6.95
CA GLN A 312 -13.71 -12.93 6.28
C GLN A 312 -14.91 -13.78 5.84
N ALA A 313 -15.92 -13.94 6.70
CA ALA A 313 -17.14 -14.67 6.38
C ALA A 313 -17.94 -14.02 5.25
N ALA A 314 -17.90 -12.69 5.11
CA ALA A 314 -18.48 -11.99 3.97
C ALA A 314 -17.78 -12.31 2.64
N GLY A 315 -16.50 -12.72 2.64
CA GLY A 315 -15.77 -13.13 1.46
C GLY A 315 -14.51 -12.31 1.16
N MET A 316 -14.05 -11.49 2.09
CA MET A 316 -12.83 -10.66 1.93
C MET A 316 -11.73 -11.12 2.89
N GLU A 317 -10.52 -11.35 2.38
CA GLU A 317 -9.35 -11.57 3.24
C GLU A 317 -9.01 -10.27 3.98
N VAL A 318 -8.68 -10.37 5.26
CA VAL A 318 -8.16 -9.23 6.03
C VAL A 318 -6.64 -9.27 6.07
N TRP A 319 -6.01 -8.20 5.60
CA TRP A 319 -4.61 -7.89 5.85
C TRP A 319 -4.54 -6.90 6.99
N ALA A 320 -3.60 -7.07 7.91
CA ALA A 320 -3.55 -6.23 9.10
C ALA A 320 -2.35 -5.29 9.11
N GLY A 321 -2.57 -4.02 9.46
CA GLY A 321 -1.56 -3.11 9.95
C GLY A 321 -1.48 -3.20 11.48
N MET A 322 -0.27 -3.42 12.01
CA MET A 322 0.00 -3.59 13.44
C MET A 322 1.18 -2.72 13.85
N ILE A 323 1.07 -2.05 14.99
CA ILE A 323 2.09 -1.14 15.53
C ILE A 323 2.50 -1.59 16.93
N LEU A 324 3.80 -1.55 17.19
CA LEU A 324 4.42 -1.86 18.49
C LEU A 324 5.05 -0.61 19.08
N GLY A 325 5.01 -0.46 20.39
CA GLY A 325 5.71 0.59 21.11
C GLY A 325 4.87 1.81 21.46
N PHE A 326 3.55 1.66 21.56
CA PHE A 326 2.67 2.64 22.18
C PHE A 326 3.00 2.83 23.68
N ASP A 327 2.53 3.92 24.29
CA ASP A 327 2.82 4.24 25.68
C ASP A 327 2.29 3.18 26.68
N ASN A 328 1.23 2.46 26.29
CA ASN A 328 0.66 1.38 27.11
C ASN A 328 1.20 -0.02 26.75
N ASP A 329 2.23 -0.11 25.92
CA ASP A 329 2.80 -1.39 25.50
C ASP A 329 4.00 -1.76 26.41
N ASP A 330 3.87 -2.84 27.18
CA ASP A 330 4.97 -3.53 27.83
C ASP A 330 5.50 -4.69 26.97
N THR A 331 6.44 -5.47 27.48
CA THR A 331 7.03 -6.61 26.74
C THR A 331 6.04 -7.74 26.45
N GLY A 332 4.88 -7.78 27.06
CA GLY A 332 3.79 -8.72 26.77
C GLY A 332 3.09 -8.45 25.43
N VAL A 333 3.28 -7.25 24.86
CA VAL A 333 2.65 -6.84 23.61
C VAL A 333 3.01 -7.76 22.44
N PHE A 334 4.23 -8.29 22.38
CA PHE A 334 4.67 -9.17 21.30
C PHE A 334 3.86 -10.47 21.24
N GLU A 335 3.63 -11.09 22.40
CA GLU A 335 2.82 -12.29 22.50
C GLU A 335 1.33 -12.00 22.27
N ALA A 336 0.84 -10.84 22.72
CA ALA A 336 -0.53 -10.40 22.44
C ALA A 336 -0.78 -10.25 20.94
N HIS A 337 0.15 -9.65 20.18
CA HIS A 337 0.08 -9.54 18.73
C HIS A 337 0.10 -10.90 18.03
N ARG A 338 1.04 -11.78 18.44
CA ARG A 338 1.13 -13.14 17.90
C ARG A 338 -0.18 -13.91 18.07
N ARG A 339 -0.74 -13.89 19.27
CA ARG A 339 -2.00 -14.56 19.60
C ARG A 339 -3.18 -13.98 18.83
N PHE A 340 -3.31 -12.65 18.80
CA PHE A 340 -4.35 -11.98 18.04
C PHE A 340 -4.34 -12.38 16.55
N LEU A 341 -3.17 -12.34 15.90
CA LEU A 341 -3.04 -12.67 14.48
C LEU A 341 -3.34 -14.14 14.19
N ALA A 342 -3.05 -15.04 15.13
CA ALA A 342 -3.41 -16.45 15.02
C ALA A 342 -4.93 -16.65 15.17
N GLU A 343 -5.55 -16.11 16.22
CA GLU A 343 -6.99 -16.21 16.48
C GLU A 343 -7.81 -15.58 15.35
N ALA A 344 -7.39 -14.41 14.86
CA ALA A 344 -8.04 -13.72 13.75
C ALA A 344 -7.75 -14.34 12.37
N ARG A 345 -6.94 -15.41 12.26
CA ARG A 345 -6.57 -16.09 11.01
C ARG A 345 -5.96 -15.15 9.96
N ILE A 346 -5.15 -14.19 10.42
CA ILE A 346 -4.53 -13.20 9.53
C ILE A 346 -3.17 -13.72 9.07
N SER A 347 -3.06 -14.08 7.79
CA SER A 347 -1.81 -14.56 7.19
C SER A 347 -0.88 -13.42 6.76
N THR A 348 -1.45 -12.28 6.37
CA THR A 348 -0.70 -11.11 5.88
C THR A 348 -0.82 -9.98 6.89
N ALA A 349 0.24 -9.77 7.67
CA ALA A 349 0.32 -8.73 8.69
C ALA A 349 1.56 -7.87 8.47
N MET A 350 1.36 -6.58 8.23
CA MET A 350 2.43 -5.60 8.29
C MET A 350 2.59 -5.16 9.74
N VAL A 351 3.72 -5.50 10.34
CA VAL A 351 4.05 -5.10 11.70
C VAL A 351 5.18 -4.09 11.66
N GLY A 352 5.02 -2.98 12.34
CA GLY A 352 6.03 -1.95 12.46
C GLY A 352 6.17 -1.43 13.88
N MET A 353 7.28 -0.75 14.16
CA MET A 353 7.46 0.00 15.39
C MET A 353 6.89 1.41 15.21
N LEU A 354 6.25 1.94 16.26
CA LEU A 354 5.68 3.28 16.25
C LEU A 354 6.72 4.31 15.80
N SER A 355 6.40 5.07 14.78
CA SER A 355 7.19 6.20 14.30
C SER A 355 6.37 7.47 14.34
N ALA A 356 6.94 8.52 14.91
CA ALA A 356 6.31 9.83 14.95
C ALA A 356 6.65 10.62 13.68
N ILE A 357 5.67 10.83 12.82
CA ILE A 357 5.82 11.60 11.59
C ILE A 357 5.72 13.09 11.91
N PRO A 358 6.61 13.95 11.40
CA PRO A 358 6.54 15.39 11.65
C PRO A 358 5.16 15.99 11.33
N LYS A 359 4.76 17.02 12.08
CA LYS A 359 3.45 17.69 12.01
C LYS A 359 2.26 16.85 12.50
N THR A 360 2.44 15.58 12.91
CA THR A 360 1.35 14.80 13.53
C THR A 360 1.18 15.14 15.02
N PRO A 361 -0.04 14.98 15.60
CA PRO A 361 -0.24 15.16 17.03
C PRO A 361 0.67 14.29 17.90
N LEU A 362 0.97 13.06 17.45
CA LEU A 362 1.92 12.17 18.12
C LEU A 362 3.33 12.79 18.17
N TYR A 363 3.80 13.33 17.05
CA TYR A 363 5.11 13.97 16.97
C TYR A 363 5.22 15.12 17.99
N GLU A 364 4.22 16.01 18.02
CA GLU A 364 4.18 17.14 18.94
C GLU A 364 4.14 16.68 20.41
N ARG A 365 3.35 15.65 20.71
CA ARG A 365 3.24 15.07 22.05
C ARG A 365 4.56 14.46 22.51
N LEU A 366 5.22 13.67 21.67
CA LEU A 366 6.50 13.05 22.01
C LEU A 366 7.64 14.07 22.07
N ALA A 367 7.63 15.09 21.21
CA ALA A 367 8.60 16.19 21.26
C ALA A 367 8.50 16.95 22.60
N ALA A 368 7.29 17.34 23.01
CA ALA A 368 7.04 18.04 24.28
C ALA A 368 7.46 17.19 25.50
N ALA A 369 7.37 15.86 25.39
CA ALA A 369 7.80 14.92 26.43
C ALA A 369 9.30 14.59 26.41
N GLY A 370 10.08 15.12 25.45
CA GLY A 370 11.50 14.76 25.28
C GLY A 370 11.72 13.31 24.85
N ARG A 371 10.75 12.72 24.15
CA ARG A 371 10.72 11.29 23.79
C ARG A 371 10.82 11.08 22.27
N LEU A 372 11.51 11.98 21.57
CA LEU A 372 11.86 11.81 20.16
C LEU A 372 13.36 11.67 19.99
N ASP A 373 13.76 10.67 19.21
CA ASP A 373 15.08 10.61 18.61
C ASP A 373 15.04 11.39 17.29
N LEU A 374 15.82 12.47 17.23
CA LEU A 374 15.85 13.39 16.08
C LEU A 374 16.93 13.03 15.05
N GLU A 375 17.65 11.94 15.26
CA GLU A 375 18.60 11.44 14.26
C GLU A 375 17.88 11.04 12.97
N GLU A 376 18.55 11.27 11.85
CA GLU A 376 17.99 10.91 10.54
C GLU A 376 17.72 9.40 10.43
N ASP A 377 18.57 8.61 11.07
CA ASP A 377 18.54 7.16 11.09
C ASP A 377 18.63 6.64 12.54
N PRO A 378 17.51 6.60 13.23
CA PRO A 378 17.48 6.14 14.61
C PRO A 378 18.04 4.72 14.77
N ALA A 379 18.99 4.54 15.68
CA ALA A 379 19.74 3.30 15.87
C ALA A 379 18.85 2.05 16.07
N HIS A 380 17.62 2.25 16.61
CA HIS A 380 16.67 1.18 16.89
C HIS A 380 15.51 1.09 15.87
N GLY A 381 15.63 1.76 14.72
CA GLY A 381 14.64 1.71 13.65
C GLY A 381 13.36 2.51 13.92
N THR A 382 13.28 3.25 15.03
CA THR A 382 12.17 4.16 15.34
C THR A 382 12.67 5.42 16.05
N ASN A 383 12.01 6.55 15.76
CA ASN A 383 12.27 7.82 16.43
C ASN A 383 11.42 8.01 17.70
N ALA A 384 10.45 7.14 17.96
CA ALA A 384 9.65 7.17 19.18
C ALA A 384 10.36 6.41 20.31
N ILE A 385 10.50 7.06 21.47
CA ILE A 385 11.07 6.44 22.68
C ILE A 385 9.91 5.85 23.49
N PRO A 386 9.82 4.51 23.63
CA PRO A 386 8.70 3.88 24.34
C PRO A 386 8.73 4.20 25.85
N LEU A 387 7.58 4.10 26.52
CA LEU A 387 7.44 4.46 27.93
C LEU A 387 7.67 3.27 28.88
N GLN A 388 7.17 2.08 28.53
CA GLN A 388 7.14 0.91 29.43
C GLN A 388 8.19 -0.15 29.09
N MET A 389 9.03 0.08 28.10
CA MET A 389 10.14 -0.81 27.75
C MET A 389 11.32 0.00 27.21
N SER A 390 12.50 -0.59 27.15
CA SER A 390 13.64 0.05 26.49
C SER A 390 13.53 -0.06 24.95
N ARG A 391 14.22 0.82 24.21
CA ARG A 391 14.27 0.77 22.74
C ARG A 391 14.88 -0.55 22.25
N GLU A 392 15.88 -1.09 22.98
CA GLU A 392 16.48 -2.39 22.69
C GLU A 392 15.50 -3.55 22.90
N ALA A 393 14.63 -3.47 23.93
CA ALA A 393 13.60 -4.46 24.16
C ALA A 393 12.55 -4.42 23.05
N LEU A 394 12.13 -3.21 22.63
CA LEU A 394 11.20 -3.02 21.52
C LEU A 394 11.75 -3.59 20.21
N SER A 395 12.99 -3.24 19.86
CA SER A 395 13.60 -3.70 18.60
C SER A 395 13.85 -5.21 18.58
N ARG A 396 14.35 -5.80 19.69
CA ARG A 396 14.50 -7.27 19.81
C ARG A 396 13.14 -7.98 19.73
N GLY A 397 12.14 -7.46 20.43
CA GLY A 397 10.80 -8.03 20.41
C GLY A 397 10.14 -7.96 19.04
N TYR A 398 10.32 -6.86 18.32
CA TYR A 398 9.87 -6.71 16.94
C TYR A 398 10.50 -7.77 16.02
N VAL A 399 11.83 -7.92 16.05
CA VAL A 399 12.54 -8.94 15.26
C VAL A 399 12.02 -10.34 15.57
N GLY A 400 11.96 -10.71 16.87
CA GLY A 400 11.47 -12.02 17.30
C GLY A 400 10.01 -12.29 16.90
N LEU A 401 9.16 -11.26 16.94
CA LEU A 401 7.78 -11.36 16.46
C LEU A 401 7.74 -11.62 14.95
N MET A 402 8.50 -10.87 14.14
CA MET A 402 8.58 -11.06 12.69
C MET A 402 9.07 -12.46 12.32
N GLU A 403 10.12 -12.97 12.97
CA GLU A 403 10.61 -14.34 12.76
C GLU A 403 9.54 -15.38 13.07
N THR A 404 8.82 -15.21 14.19
CA THR A 404 7.76 -16.13 14.61
C THR A 404 6.56 -16.10 13.67
N LEU A 405 6.09 -14.93 13.29
CA LEU A 405 4.93 -14.77 12.40
C LEU A 405 5.15 -15.37 11.02
N TYR A 406 6.36 -15.23 10.49
CA TYR A 406 6.72 -15.71 9.16
C TYR A 406 7.51 -17.00 9.16
N ALA A 407 7.65 -17.70 10.32
CA ALA A 407 8.04 -19.09 10.33
C ALA A 407 7.06 -19.93 9.48
N PRO A 408 7.55 -20.85 8.62
CA PRO A 408 6.70 -21.55 7.64
C PRO A 408 5.47 -22.22 8.26
N ALA A 409 5.61 -22.88 9.41
CA ALA A 409 4.48 -23.53 10.08
C ALA A 409 3.42 -22.48 10.48
N ALA A 410 3.81 -21.48 11.26
CA ALA A 410 2.90 -20.47 11.78
C ALA A 410 2.17 -19.68 10.68
N TYR A 411 2.86 -19.36 9.60
CA TYR A 411 2.26 -18.68 8.46
C TYR A 411 1.23 -19.54 7.74
N PHE A 412 1.61 -20.77 7.38
CA PHE A 412 0.72 -21.66 6.64
C PHE A 412 -0.43 -22.21 7.47
N ASP A 413 -0.27 -22.35 8.79
CA ASP A 413 -1.37 -22.74 9.66
C ASP A 413 -2.48 -21.66 9.64
N ARG A 414 -2.14 -20.37 9.75
CA ARG A 414 -3.12 -19.28 9.59
C ARG A 414 -3.75 -19.25 8.20
N LEU A 415 -2.98 -19.58 7.16
CA LEU A 415 -3.48 -19.63 5.79
C LEU A 415 -4.44 -20.82 5.58
N ASP A 416 -4.11 -21.97 6.15
CA ASP A 416 -4.95 -23.19 6.10
C ASP A 416 -6.26 -22.97 6.86
N ASP A 417 -6.21 -22.38 8.06
CA ASP A 417 -7.40 -22.04 8.85
C ASP A 417 -8.36 -21.10 8.08
N LEU A 418 -7.81 -20.19 7.27
CA LEU A 418 -8.61 -19.26 6.48
C LEU A 418 -9.20 -19.94 5.23
N TYR A 419 -8.39 -20.64 4.45
CA TYR A 419 -8.77 -21.11 3.12
C TYR A 419 -9.17 -22.59 3.06
N LEU A 420 -8.63 -23.46 3.91
CA LEU A 420 -8.98 -24.89 3.93
C LEU A 420 -10.15 -25.15 4.86
N ALA A 421 -10.12 -24.62 6.08
CA ALA A 421 -11.23 -24.79 7.02
C ALA A 421 -12.54 -24.08 6.59
N GLY A 422 -12.50 -23.33 5.48
CA GLY A 422 -13.69 -22.72 4.89
C GLY A 422 -14.17 -21.45 5.57
N ALA A 423 -13.30 -20.78 6.31
CA ALA A 423 -13.62 -19.53 6.99
C ALA A 423 -13.93 -18.36 6.03
N ILE A 424 -13.51 -18.48 4.76
CA ILE A 424 -13.71 -17.44 3.74
C ILE A 424 -14.33 -18.01 2.45
N ASP A 425 -15.30 -17.30 1.90
CA ASP A 425 -15.95 -17.63 0.61
C ASP A 425 -15.51 -16.64 -0.49
N VAL A 426 -14.24 -16.71 -0.88
CA VAL A 426 -13.67 -15.86 -1.93
C VAL A 426 -14.23 -16.16 -3.33
N ASP A 427 -14.05 -15.21 -4.27
CA ASP A 427 -14.45 -15.36 -5.69
C ASP A 427 -15.97 -15.50 -5.91
N ARG A 428 -16.78 -15.06 -4.96
CA ARG A 428 -18.23 -15.21 -4.99
C ARG A 428 -18.86 -14.51 -6.19
N ALA A 429 -18.50 -13.25 -6.45
CA ALA A 429 -19.00 -12.47 -7.58
C ALA A 429 -18.72 -13.18 -8.92
N TRP A 430 -17.48 -13.62 -9.11
CA TRP A 430 -17.09 -14.29 -10.35
C TRP A 430 -17.77 -15.65 -10.52
N ARG A 431 -17.96 -16.41 -9.43
CA ARG A 431 -18.71 -17.68 -9.49
C ARG A 431 -20.16 -17.48 -9.90
N GLN A 432 -20.82 -16.43 -9.41
CA GLN A 432 -22.18 -16.08 -9.83
C GLN A 432 -22.23 -15.71 -11.31
N TYR A 433 -21.31 -14.85 -11.78
CA TYR A 433 -21.19 -14.52 -13.18
C TYR A 433 -20.90 -15.76 -14.04
N GLY A 434 -19.96 -16.61 -13.61
CA GLY A 434 -19.56 -17.82 -14.34
C GLY A 434 -20.68 -18.86 -14.51
N ARG A 435 -21.65 -18.92 -13.57
CA ARG A 435 -22.84 -19.78 -13.75
C ARG A 435 -23.69 -19.36 -14.96
N ARG A 436 -23.76 -18.05 -15.23
CA ARG A 436 -24.46 -17.49 -16.39
C ARG A 436 -23.63 -17.56 -17.68
N HIS A 437 -22.31 -17.70 -17.57
CA HIS A 437 -21.36 -17.70 -18.68
C HIS A 437 -20.40 -18.93 -18.64
N PRO A 438 -20.88 -20.17 -18.82
CA PRO A 438 -20.11 -21.39 -18.52
C PRO A 438 -18.84 -21.56 -19.36
N TRP A 439 -18.82 -21.09 -20.61
CA TRP A 439 -17.62 -21.15 -21.44
C TRP A 439 -16.51 -20.19 -20.94
N ARG A 440 -16.87 -19.00 -20.48
CA ARG A 440 -15.92 -18.05 -19.84
C ARG A 440 -15.38 -18.64 -18.54
N ALA A 441 -16.23 -19.32 -17.76
CA ALA A 441 -15.83 -20.01 -16.55
C ALA A 441 -14.78 -21.11 -16.85
N ARG A 442 -14.97 -21.90 -17.90
CA ARG A 442 -13.99 -22.93 -18.32
C ARG A 442 -12.65 -22.32 -18.71
N LEU A 443 -12.66 -21.27 -19.54
CA LEU A 443 -11.43 -20.58 -19.95
C LEU A 443 -10.68 -19.96 -18.75
N ARG A 444 -11.42 -19.30 -17.83
CA ARG A 444 -10.81 -18.76 -16.61
C ARG A 444 -10.20 -19.84 -15.74
N ARG A 445 -10.88 -20.98 -15.54
CA ARG A 445 -10.36 -22.11 -14.77
C ARG A 445 -9.06 -22.65 -15.36
N LEU A 446 -9.01 -22.82 -16.68
CA LEU A 446 -7.78 -23.26 -17.37
C LEU A 446 -6.65 -22.25 -17.17
N ARG A 447 -6.93 -20.97 -17.36
CA ARG A 447 -5.96 -19.89 -17.16
C ARG A 447 -5.41 -19.88 -15.73
N LEU A 448 -6.28 -19.97 -14.72
CA LEU A 448 -5.88 -19.99 -13.31
C LEU A 448 -4.98 -21.20 -12.99
N TRP A 449 -5.27 -22.39 -13.55
CA TRP A 449 -4.40 -23.54 -13.41
C TRP A 449 -3.03 -23.36 -14.05
N LEU A 450 -2.96 -22.77 -15.24
CA LEU A 450 -1.70 -22.47 -15.92
C LEU A 450 -0.87 -21.44 -15.15
N GLU A 451 -1.51 -20.37 -14.67
CA GLU A 451 -0.86 -19.36 -13.83
C GLU A 451 -0.31 -19.96 -12.53
N THR A 452 -1.11 -20.81 -11.87
CA THR A 452 -0.71 -21.52 -10.63
C THR A 452 0.49 -22.44 -10.89
N ALA A 453 0.43 -23.25 -11.94
CA ALA A 453 1.51 -24.16 -12.30
C ALA A 453 2.80 -23.38 -12.62
N GLY A 454 2.71 -22.32 -13.42
CA GLY A 454 3.85 -21.46 -13.74
C GLY A 454 4.48 -20.81 -12.51
N LEU A 455 3.67 -20.29 -11.58
CA LEU A 455 4.15 -19.67 -10.35
C LEU A 455 4.81 -20.72 -9.43
N MET A 456 4.17 -21.87 -9.22
CA MET A 456 4.73 -22.95 -8.41
C MET A 456 6.03 -23.53 -9.00
N THR A 457 6.13 -23.61 -10.31
CA THR A 457 7.37 -24.01 -11.00
C THR A 457 8.50 -23.03 -10.70
N ARG A 458 8.25 -21.71 -10.85
CA ARG A 458 9.26 -20.68 -10.54
C ARG A 458 9.67 -20.72 -9.07
N LEU A 459 8.72 -20.82 -8.13
CA LEU A 459 9.01 -20.98 -6.70
C LEU A 459 9.88 -22.22 -6.44
N THR A 460 9.56 -23.35 -7.09
CA THR A 460 10.29 -24.59 -6.91
C THR A 460 11.71 -24.55 -7.49
N LEU A 461 11.92 -23.83 -8.58
CA LEU A 461 13.22 -23.74 -9.24
C LEU A 461 14.11 -22.65 -8.62
N SER A 462 13.54 -21.50 -8.22
CA SER A 462 14.31 -20.28 -7.91
C SER A 462 14.45 -20.00 -6.40
N VAL A 463 13.63 -20.58 -5.52
CA VAL A 463 13.83 -20.43 -4.07
C VAL A 463 15.09 -21.20 -3.66
N PRO A 464 16.12 -20.56 -3.06
CA PRO A 464 17.39 -21.25 -2.74
C PRO A 464 17.24 -22.36 -1.68
N ASP A 465 16.39 -22.12 -0.67
CA ASP A 465 16.16 -23.03 0.46
C ASP A 465 15.37 -24.29 0.04
N ALA A 466 16.04 -25.43 0.03
CA ALA A 466 15.45 -26.72 -0.37
C ALA A 466 14.32 -27.19 0.58
N ALA A 467 14.43 -26.89 1.89
CA ALA A 467 13.40 -27.24 2.85
C ALA A 467 12.13 -26.43 2.59
N LEU A 468 12.28 -25.13 2.32
CA LEU A 468 11.18 -24.25 1.99
C LEU A 468 10.50 -24.64 0.66
N ARG A 469 11.27 -25.02 -0.37
CA ARG A 469 10.70 -25.60 -1.61
C ARG A 469 9.86 -26.85 -1.38
N ARG A 470 10.32 -27.73 -0.47
CA ARG A 470 9.55 -28.93 -0.09
C ARG A 470 8.27 -28.55 0.63
N GLU A 471 8.33 -27.59 1.54
CA GLU A 471 7.16 -27.10 2.28
C GLU A 471 6.10 -26.52 1.36
N TYR A 472 6.45 -25.63 0.42
CA TYR A 472 5.50 -25.06 -0.55
C TYR A 472 4.83 -26.15 -1.39
N ARG A 473 5.58 -27.15 -1.84
CA ARG A 473 5.01 -28.30 -2.57
C ARG A 473 4.10 -29.15 -1.70
N ARG A 474 4.48 -29.37 -0.45
CA ARG A 474 3.70 -30.14 0.52
C ARG A 474 2.34 -29.48 0.77
N ARG A 475 2.35 -28.17 1.08
CA ARG A 475 1.13 -27.39 1.34
C ARG A 475 0.23 -27.31 0.11
N MET A 476 0.77 -27.05 -1.06
CA MET A 476 -0.02 -27.05 -2.30
C MET A 476 -0.65 -28.43 -2.59
N ARG A 477 0.06 -29.53 -2.34
CA ARG A 477 -0.51 -30.87 -2.49
C ARG A 477 -1.63 -31.14 -1.49
N ALA A 478 -1.49 -30.71 -0.24
CA ALA A 478 -2.54 -30.81 0.77
C ALA A 478 -3.78 -30.05 0.32
N LEU A 479 -3.61 -28.77 -0.07
CA LEU A 479 -4.71 -27.97 -0.62
C LEU A 479 -5.45 -28.69 -1.76
N LEU A 480 -4.73 -29.23 -2.75
CA LEU A 480 -5.33 -29.87 -3.93
C LEU A 480 -6.03 -31.22 -3.63
N ARG A 481 -5.70 -31.87 -2.51
CA ARG A 481 -6.42 -33.07 -2.03
C ARG A 481 -7.77 -32.70 -1.42
N GLU A 482 -7.81 -31.61 -0.66
CA GLU A 482 -9.00 -31.16 0.06
C GLU A 482 -9.91 -30.26 -0.79
N ARG A 483 -9.31 -29.34 -1.55
CA ARG A 483 -10.02 -28.38 -2.40
C ARG A 483 -9.40 -28.29 -3.79
N ARG A 484 -10.12 -28.76 -4.81
CA ARG A 484 -9.73 -28.64 -6.23
C ARG A 484 -10.28 -27.34 -6.86
N ASP A 485 -10.04 -26.22 -6.18
CA ASP A 485 -10.46 -24.89 -6.65
C ASP A 485 -9.26 -24.13 -7.25
N PRO A 486 -9.30 -23.78 -8.56
CA PRO A 486 -8.18 -23.12 -9.23
C PRO A 486 -7.92 -21.70 -8.72
N PHE A 487 -8.94 -21.00 -8.23
CA PHE A 487 -8.77 -19.65 -7.72
C PHE A 487 -8.05 -19.70 -6.35
N ILE A 488 -8.46 -20.59 -5.46
CA ILE A 488 -7.79 -20.78 -4.16
C ILE A 488 -6.37 -21.31 -4.37
N ALA A 489 -6.14 -22.22 -5.32
CA ALA A 489 -4.80 -22.70 -5.65
C ALA A 489 -3.88 -21.57 -6.14
N ARG A 490 -4.42 -20.65 -6.96
CA ARG A 490 -3.68 -19.46 -7.41
C ARG A 490 -3.36 -18.52 -6.25
N ILE A 491 -4.34 -18.25 -5.36
CA ILE A 491 -4.10 -17.44 -4.16
C ILE A 491 -2.99 -18.09 -3.33
N TYR A 492 -3.07 -19.38 -3.09
CA TYR A 492 -2.11 -20.11 -2.28
C TYR A 492 -0.68 -20.05 -2.85
N ALA A 493 -0.55 -20.11 -4.17
CA ALA A 493 0.74 -19.94 -4.85
C ALA A 493 1.27 -18.50 -4.70
N ILE A 494 0.41 -17.47 -4.84
CA ILE A 494 0.77 -16.06 -4.59
C ILE A 494 1.20 -15.87 -3.13
N LYS A 495 0.44 -16.42 -2.18
CA LYS A 495 0.76 -16.36 -0.75
C LYS A 495 2.07 -17.07 -0.42
N SER A 496 2.43 -18.13 -1.13
CA SER A 496 3.75 -18.77 -0.99
C SER A 496 4.89 -17.85 -1.46
N ALA A 497 4.68 -17.07 -2.54
CA ALA A 497 5.64 -16.06 -2.97
C ALA A 497 5.74 -14.88 -1.97
N MET A 498 4.61 -14.40 -1.45
CA MET A 498 4.55 -13.37 -0.42
C MET A 498 5.21 -13.84 0.89
N HIS A 499 4.97 -15.10 1.28
CA HIS A 499 5.66 -15.72 2.41
C HIS A 499 7.19 -15.72 2.23
N TYR A 500 7.67 -16.10 1.04
CA TYR A 500 9.11 -16.07 0.75
C TYR A 500 9.69 -14.66 0.92
N HIS A 501 8.98 -13.63 0.46
CA HIS A 501 9.36 -12.24 0.67
C HIS A 501 9.41 -11.87 2.15
N ALA A 502 8.32 -12.12 2.89
CA ALA A 502 8.22 -11.76 4.30
C ALA A 502 9.22 -12.52 5.19
N LEU A 503 9.44 -13.83 4.93
CA LEU A 503 10.45 -14.62 5.62
C LEU A 503 11.87 -14.10 5.34
N THR A 504 12.16 -13.72 4.08
CA THR A 504 13.45 -13.15 3.71
C THR A 504 13.67 -11.80 4.40
N LEU A 505 12.61 -10.98 4.48
CA LEU A 505 12.64 -9.72 5.22
C LEU A 505 12.89 -9.97 6.72
N ALA A 506 12.16 -10.88 7.37
CA ALA A 506 12.35 -11.22 8.78
C ALA A 506 13.79 -11.70 9.08
N ARG A 507 14.33 -12.58 8.23
CA ARG A 507 15.73 -13.02 8.33
C ARG A 507 16.75 -11.88 8.15
N ARG A 508 16.43 -10.90 7.29
CA ARG A 508 17.27 -9.70 7.11
C ARG A 508 17.25 -8.80 8.35
N LEU A 509 16.08 -8.63 8.98
CA LEU A 509 15.93 -7.86 10.21
C LEU A 509 16.70 -8.48 11.37
N ALA A 510 16.80 -9.80 11.42
CA ALA A 510 17.54 -10.55 12.43
C ALA A 510 19.07 -10.55 12.22
N ALA A 511 19.57 -10.06 11.07
CA ALA A 511 21.01 -10.05 10.77
C ALA A 511 21.75 -8.99 11.59
N PRO A 512 22.79 -9.33 12.36
CA PRO A 512 23.43 -8.44 13.34
C PRO A 512 24.15 -7.22 12.74
N ASP A 513 24.58 -7.30 11.47
CA ASP A 513 25.44 -6.31 10.83
C ASP A 513 24.65 -5.29 9.97
N ARG A 514 23.35 -5.20 10.13
CA ARG A 514 22.51 -4.30 9.33
C ARG A 514 21.69 -3.37 10.21
N PRO A 515 21.50 -2.11 9.79
CA PRO A 515 20.58 -1.23 10.49
C PRO A 515 19.18 -1.83 10.47
N LEU A 516 18.50 -1.74 11.59
CA LEU A 516 17.12 -2.17 11.71
C LEU A 516 16.23 -1.23 10.88
N ILE A 517 15.54 -1.78 9.91
CA ILE A 517 14.60 -1.02 9.08
C ILE A 517 13.21 -1.25 9.65
N ASN A 518 12.55 -0.16 10.03
CA ASN A 518 11.12 -0.22 10.32
C ASN A 518 10.38 -0.47 9.00
N THR A 519 9.67 -1.58 8.90
CA THR A 519 8.99 -2.01 7.66
C THR A 519 7.61 -1.38 7.49
N TYR A 520 7.26 -0.49 8.41
CA TYR A 520 6.00 0.25 8.40
C TYR A 520 6.00 1.38 7.37
#